data_9028519da1879846c06f9815bfb1ff74
#
_entry.id   9028519da1879846c06f9815bfb1ff74
#
_cell.length_a   1.000
_cell.length_b   1.000
_cell.length_c   1.000
_cell.angle_alpha   90.00
_cell.angle_beta   90.00
_cell.angle_gamma   90.00
#
_symmetry.space_group_name_H-M   'P 1'
#
loop_
_entity.id
_entity.type
_entity.pdbx_description
1 polymer ?
#
loop_
_entity_poly.entity_id
_entity_poly.type
_entity_poly.pdbx_seq_one_letter_code
_entity_poly.pdbx_strand_id
1 'polypeptide(L)'
;MQKVLIANRGEIAVRIIRGCSDAGLDSVAVYADVDADALHVGLATEAYALGGNSPADTYLNVPKLLAIARRAGADAVHPGYGFLSENADFAQAVQDAGLTWIGPSPESIRVLGNKVSAREIAVRVGAPLVAGSNGTVETAAEVRAFAEEHGLPVAIKAAFGGGGRGMKVVWELDAIEESFDSAVRESVAAFGRGECYVERFLHKPRHVEAQILADGNGNVIVVGTRDCSLQRRNQKLVEEAPAPFLTADQHDLIYTSAKAICREAGYVGAGTVEYLLADDGSISFLEVNTRLQVEHPITEETSGIDLVLAQLAIAAGEGLPVSKDPVPRGHSFEFRINAEDPGRGFLPSPGTVTTFTVPTGPGIRVDSGIRSGDAVAPQFDSLLAKLIVTGADRPKALRRARRALAEFEIEGLPTVLPFHRAVVDLPVFAGPDRLGVYTSWIETEFAEQLAHDPSLAPAAPLVSRRTVTIELDGRRMALGLPENLLGGLVQGGAAAVAPSIPKPDPAELRSTMSGTVVKWLVEPGATVTEGEALLVLEAMKMESTVAAHRSGTLVGLLVAVGDAVTVHAVVAEIED
;
A
#
# COMPACT_ATOMS: atom_id res chain seq x y z
N MET A 1 14.58 5.94 27.18
CA MET A 1 13.50 5.16 26.56
C MET A 1 13.70 3.70 26.95
N GLN A 2 12.65 3.06 27.53
CA GLN A 2 12.73 1.67 28.02
C GLN A 2 11.60 0.81 27.46
N LYS A 3 10.42 1.40 27.23
CA LYS A 3 9.24 0.67 26.79
C LYS A 3 8.47 1.44 25.70
N VAL A 4 8.29 0.82 24.54
CA VAL A 4 7.69 1.43 23.34
C VAL A 4 6.30 0.87 23.10
N LEU A 5 5.27 1.74 23.07
CA LEU A 5 3.96 1.38 22.53
C LEU A 5 4.00 1.45 21.00
N ILE A 6 3.58 0.38 20.33
CA ILE A 6 3.52 0.28 18.88
C ILE A 6 2.08 0.52 18.45
N ALA A 7 1.80 1.73 17.93
CA ALA A 7 0.46 2.15 17.52
C ALA A 7 0.15 1.66 16.10
N ASN A 8 0.33 0.37 15.86
CA ASN A 8 0.14 -0.27 14.56
C ASN A 8 -0.12 -1.77 14.70
N ARG A 9 -0.30 -2.47 13.56
CA ARG A 9 -0.58 -3.91 13.47
C ARG A 9 0.23 -4.56 12.34
N GLY A 10 0.02 -5.88 12.18
CA GLY A 10 0.54 -6.64 11.05
C GLY A 10 2.06 -6.70 11.00
N GLU A 11 2.60 -6.72 9.77
CA GLU A 11 4.03 -6.94 9.58
C GLU A 11 4.90 -5.81 10.16
N ILE A 12 4.42 -4.54 10.09
CA ILE A 12 5.20 -3.42 10.63
C ILE A 12 5.26 -3.43 12.16
N ALA A 13 4.18 -3.87 12.83
CA ALA A 13 4.22 -4.06 14.26
C ALA A 13 5.23 -5.15 14.64
N VAL A 14 5.26 -6.28 13.91
CA VAL A 14 6.27 -7.33 14.08
C VAL A 14 7.68 -6.79 13.86
N ARG A 15 7.89 -6.00 12.80
CA ARG A 15 9.19 -5.38 12.49
C ARG A 15 9.69 -4.47 13.61
N ILE A 16 8.79 -3.63 14.15
CA ILE A 16 9.15 -2.70 15.23
C ILE A 16 9.38 -3.47 16.55
N ILE A 17 8.57 -4.48 16.87
CA ILE A 17 8.77 -5.35 18.04
C ILE A 17 10.17 -5.98 18.02
N ARG A 18 10.59 -6.52 16.86
CA ARG A 18 11.95 -7.06 16.69
C ARG A 18 13.02 -6.00 16.88
N GLY A 19 12.82 -4.80 16.30
CA GLY A 19 13.73 -3.66 16.50
C GLY A 19 13.83 -3.24 17.97
N CYS A 20 12.72 -3.21 18.72
CA CYS A 20 12.75 -2.96 20.16
C CYS A 20 13.54 -4.04 20.90
N SER A 21 13.31 -5.32 20.58
CA SER A 21 14.07 -6.44 21.18
C SER A 21 15.57 -6.33 20.91
N ASP A 22 15.95 -6.02 19.66
CA ASP A 22 17.36 -5.85 19.27
C ASP A 22 18.01 -4.62 19.94
N ALA A 23 17.21 -3.60 20.26
CA ALA A 23 17.65 -2.43 21.03
C ALA A 23 17.62 -2.66 22.57
N GLY A 24 17.18 -3.81 23.05
CA GLY A 24 17.01 -4.10 24.47
C GLY A 24 15.86 -3.33 25.13
N LEU A 25 14.83 -2.97 24.36
CA LEU A 25 13.63 -2.27 24.81
C LEU A 25 12.43 -3.19 24.92
N ASP A 26 11.58 -2.96 25.91
CA ASP A 26 10.27 -3.60 25.99
C ASP A 26 9.32 -3.05 24.93
N SER A 27 8.42 -3.91 24.42
CA SER A 27 7.42 -3.56 23.42
C SER A 27 6.00 -3.79 23.93
N VAL A 28 5.10 -2.85 23.64
CA VAL A 28 3.68 -2.93 23.94
C VAL A 28 2.92 -2.95 22.64
N ALA A 29 2.29 -4.07 22.30
CA ALA A 29 1.38 -4.19 21.18
C ALA A 29 -0.04 -3.77 21.55
N VAL A 30 -0.78 -3.24 20.59
CA VAL A 30 -2.23 -3.03 20.67
C VAL A 30 -2.93 -3.83 19.59
N TYR A 31 -4.17 -4.26 19.82
CA TYR A 31 -4.88 -5.08 18.84
C TYR A 31 -6.39 -4.87 18.83
N ALA A 32 -6.99 -4.92 17.63
CA ALA A 32 -8.43 -5.04 17.42
C ALA A 32 -8.88 -6.47 17.76
N ASP A 33 -10.18 -6.67 18.00
CA ASP A 33 -10.69 -7.99 18.39
C ASP A 33 -10.38 -9.08 17.35
N VAL A 34 -10.41 -8.74 16.05
CA VAL A 34 -10.04 -9.65 14.95
C VAL A 34 -8.53 -9.96 14.89
N ASP A 35 -7.70 -9.19 15.56
CA ASP A 35 -6.24 -9.35 15.61
C ASP A 35 -5.77 -10.05 16.92
N ALA A 36 -6.69 -10.54 17.77
CA ALA A 36 -6.34 -11.07 19.10
C ALA A 36 -5.29 -12.19 19.06
N ASP A 37 -5.30 -13.02 18.02
CA ASP A 37 -4.36 -14.12 17.80
C ASP A 37 -3.25 -13.77 16.80
N ALA A 38 -3.16 -12.52 16.33
CA ALA A 38 -2.20 -12.09 15.32
C ALA A 38 -0.75 -12.20 15.84
N LEU A 39 0.19 -12.41 14.90
CA LEU A 39 1.60 -12.66 15.20
C LEU A 39 2.23 -11.58 16.10
N HIS A 40 1.94 -10.31 15.86
CA HIS A 40 2.49 -9.18 16.63
C HIS A 40 2.03 -9.18 18.10
N VAL A 41 0.83 -9.71 18.39
CA VAL A 41 0.29 -9.80 19.76
C VAL A 41 1.11 -10.78 20.59
N GLY A 42 1.46 -11.94 19.99
CA GLY A 42 2.23 -12.98 20.67
C GLY A 42 3.73 -12.67 20.79
N LEU A 43 4.27 -11.76 19.98
CA LEU A 43 5.70 -11.43 19.96
C LEU A 43 6.07 -10.25 20.88
N ALA A 44 5.13 -9.37 21.20
CA ALA A 44 5.39 -8.22 22.06
C ALA A 44 5.62 -8.65 23.52
N THR A 45 6.34 -7.82 24.30
CA THR A 45 6.51 -8.01 25.75
C THR A 45 5.17 -7.98 26.48
N GLU A 46 4.29 -7.06 26.06
CA GLU A 46 2.92 -6.93 26.55
C GLU A 46 1.97 -6.61 25.40
N ALA A 47 0.70 -7.02 25.49
CA ALA A 47 -0.32 -6.71 24.48
C ALA A 47 -1.66 -6.31 25.11
N TYR A 48 -2.35 -5.35 24.52
CA TYR A 48 -3.59 -4.78 25.05
C TYR A 48 -4.67 -4.68 23.96
N ALA A 49 -5.88 -5.16 24.30
CA ALA A 49 -7.04 -5.02 23.44
C ALA A 49 -7.51 -3.56 23.34
N LEU A 50 -7.78 -3.11 22.12
CA LEU A 50 -8.42 -1.81 21.85
C LEU A 50 -9.95 -1.90 21.98
N GLY A 51 -10.52 -3.11 21.83
CA GLY A 51 -11.96 -3.35 21.82
C GLY A 51 -12.62 -2.77 20.57
N GLY A 52 -13.22 -3.64 19.76
CA GLY A 52 -13.83 -3.32 18.48
C GLY A 52 -13.02 -3.80 17.27
N ASN A 53 -13.60 -3.61 16.07
CA ASN A 53 -13.05 -4.17 14.82
C ASN A 53 -12.82 -3.13 13.72
N SER A 54 -13.41 -1.92 13.85
CA SER A 54 -13.18 -0.88 12.85
C SER A 54 -11.86 -0.13 13.11
N PRO A 55 -11.19 0.41 12.09
CA PRO A 55 -10.03 1.29 12.30
C PRO A 55 -10.34 2.48 13.23
N ALA A 56 -11.52 3.10 13.11
CA ALA A 56 -11.94 4.25 13.90
C ALA A 56 -12.09 3.91 15.40
N ASP A 57 -12.61 2.72 15.71
CA ASP A 57 -12.77 2.26 17.09
C ASP A 57 -11.45 1.80 17.72
N THR A 58 -10.44 1.48 16.90
CA THR A 58 -9.22 0.82 17.33
C THR A 58 -7.96 1.66 17.03
N TYR A 59 -7.25 1.36 15.96
CA TYR A 59 -5.92 1.95 15.65
C TYR A 59 -5.95 3.45 15.33
N LEU A 60 -7.11 4.04 15.03
CA LEU A 60 -7.30 5.49 14.87
C LEU A 60 -7.84 6.17 16.14
N ASN A 61 -8.05 5.41 17.22
CA ASN A 61 -8.62 5.94 18.46
C ASN A 61 -7.52 6.45 19.40
N VAL A 62 -7.12 7.71 19.25
CA VAL A 62 -6.06 8.37 20.02
C VAL A 62 -6.28 8.25 21.55
N PRO A 63 -7.49 8.51 22.13
CA PRO A 63 -7.73 8.34 23.55
C PRO A 63 -7.43 6.93 24.07
N LYS A 64 -7.82 5.88 23.34
CA LYS A 64 -7.55 4.49 23.73
C LYS A 64 -6.04 4.18 23.70
N LEU A 65 -5.34 4.60 22.64
CA LEU A 65 -3.90 4.40 22.51
C LEU A 65 -3.14 5.04 23.67
N LEU A 66 -3.43 6.29 24.01
CA LEU A 66 -2.79 7.01 25.12
C LEU A 66 -3.16 6.41 26.49
N ALA A 67 -4.39 5.93 26.67
CA ALA A 67 -4.78 5.24 27.90
C ALA A 67 -4.01 3.93 28.10
N ILE A 68 -3.81 3.17 27.02
CA ILE A 68 -3.00 1.94 27.05
C ILE A 68 -1.53 2.27 27.30
N ALA A 69 -0.96 3.30 26.65
CA ALA A 69 0.42 3.72 26.90
C ALA A 69 0.67 4.01 28.39
N ARG A 70 -0.22 4.77 29.03
CA ARG A 70 -0.15 5.06 30.48
C ARG A 70 -0.30 3.80 31.32
N ARG A 71 -1.27 2.92 31.00
CA ARG A 71 -1.53 1.68 31.73
C ARG A 71 -0.34 0.72 31.67
N ALA A 72 0.30 0.61 30.50
CA ALA A 72 1.46 -0.25 30.28
C ALA A 72 2.76 0.35 30.84
N GLY A 73 2.75 1.64 31.23
CA GLY A 73 3.97 2.35 31.61
C GLY A 73 4.94 2.52 30.46
N ALA A 74 4.42 2.64 29.23
CA ALA A 74 5.24 2.97 28.06
C ALA A 74 5.77 4.41 28.18
N ASP A 75 7.01 4.64 27.76
CA ASP A 75 7.66 5.95 27.75
C ASP A 75 7.85 6.51 26.33
N ALA A 76 7.54 5.71 25.30
CA ALA A 76 7.59 6.12 23.92
C ALA A 76 6.46 5.48 23.07
N VAL A 77 6.17 6.12 21.92
CA VAL A 77 5.19 5.62 20.93
C VAL A 77 5.83 5.60 19.55
N HIS A 78 5.77 4.42 18.90
CA HIS A 78 6.15 4.25 17.50
C HIS A 78 4.90 4.07 16.64
N PRO A 79 4.62 4.95 15.66
CA PRO A 79 3.41 4.88 14.86
C PRO A 79 3.49 3.87 13.69
N GLY A 80 4.68 3.40 13.34
CA GLY A 80 4.91 2.63 12.11
C GLY A 80 4.66 3.44 10.84
N TYR A 81 3.84 2.88 9.94
CA TYR A 81 3.32 3.56 8.74
C TYR A 81 1.81 3.34 8.62
N GLY A 82 1.12 4.18 7.83
CA GLY A 82 -0.35 4.18 7.76
C GLY A 82 -0.99 4.66 9.07
N PHE A 83 -2.28 4.45 9.25
CA PHE A 83 -3.06 4.91 10.41
C PHE A 83 -2.72 6.34 10.84
N LEU A 84 -2.13 6.51 12.02
CA LEU A 84 -1.83 7.80 12.63
C LEU A 84 -0.37 8.26 12.42
N SER A 85 0.42 7.57 11.60
CA SER A 85 1.87 7.86 11.46
C SER A 85 2.17 9.25 10.87
N GLU A 86 1.26 9.83 10.09
CA GLU A 86 1.36 11.17 9.51
C GLU A 86 0.32 12.13 10.11
N ASN A 87 -0.20 11.80 11.29
CA ASN A 87 -1.16 12.63 12.01
C ASN A 87 -0.45 13.53 13.03
N ALA A 88 -0.34 14.82 12.71
CA ALA A 88 0.34 15.80 13.55
C ALA A 88 -0.31 15.97 14.93
N ASP A 89 -1.64 15.85 15.02
CA ASP A 89 -2.37 16.01 16.28
C ASP A 89 -2.17 14.80 17.18
N PHE A 90 -2.01 13.60 16.63
CA PHE A 90 -1.61 12.43 17.40
C PHE A 90 -0.18 12.56 17.93
N ALA A 91 0.77 12.98 17.08
CA ALA A 91 2.14 13.25 17.50
C ALA A 91 2.19 14.26 18.63
N GLN A 92 1.41 15.35 18.53
CA GLN A 92 1.28 16.36 19.58
C GLN A 92 0.69 15.76 20.85
N ALA A 93 -0.40 14.99 20.76
CA ALA A 93 -1.06 14.38 21.92
C ALA A 93 -0.16 13.39 22.66
N VAL A 94 0.73 12.68 21.96
CA VAL A 94 1.76 11.81 22.55
C VAL A 94 2.75 12.65 23.34
N GLN A 95 3.25 13.76 22.78
CA GLN A 95 4.19 14.66 23.47
C GLN A 95 3.55 15.36 24.66
N ASP A 96 2.31 15.81 24.54
CA ASP A 96 1.54 16.44 25.63
C ASP A 96 1.27 15.45 26.79
N ALA A 97 1.23 14.14 26.47
CA ALA A 97 1.14 13.09 27.48
C ALA A 97 2.47 12.79 28.19
N GLY A 98 3.55 13.48 27.84
CA GLY A 98 4.90 13.27 28.38
C GLY A 98 5.61 12.05 27.81
N LEU A 99 5.17 11.53 26.67
CA LEU A 99 5.74 10.37 25.98
C LEU A 99 6.67 10.82 24.84
N THR A 100 7.71 10.04 24.57
CA THR A 100 8.55 10.24 23.40
C THR A 100 7.82 9.81 22.14
N TRP A 101 7.68 10.72 21.19
CA TRP A 101 7.19 10.41 19.84
C TRP A 101 8.37 9.95 18.96
N ILE A 102 8.28 8.75 18.38
CA ILE A 102 9.31 8.21 17.48
C ILE A 102 8.93 8.58 16.05
N GLY A 103 9.38 9.74 15.61
CA GLY A 103 9.07 10.35 14.32
C GLY A 103 9.40 11.84 14.28
N PRO A 104 9.04 12.51 13.17
CA PRO A 104 9.27 13.96 13.04
C PRO A 104 8.34 14.76 13.95
N SER A 105 8.69 16.03 14.16
CA SER A 105 7.88 16.93 14.99
C SER A 105 6.47 17.10 14.41
N PRO A 106 5.45 17.39 15.26
CA PRO A 106 4.11 17.71 14.78
C PRO A 106 4.09 18.83 13.74
N GLU A 107 4.98 19.82 13.88
CA GLU A 107 5.11 20.93 12.91
C GLU A 107 5.66 20.44 11.57
N SER A 108 6.73 19.63 11.57
CA SER A 108 7.27 19.05 10.33
C SER A 108 6.22 18.19 9.61
N ILE A 109 5.39 17.44 10.36
CA ILE A 109 4.29 16.66 9.79
C ILE A 109 3.26 17.60 9.14
N ARG A 110 2.84 18.68 9.81
CA ARG A 110 1.87 19.63 9.26
C ARG A 110 2.37 20.32 7.99
N VAL A 111 3.60 20.81 8.03
CA VAL A 111 4.18 21.59 6.93
C VAL A 111 4.47 20.74 5.72
N LEU A 112 5.07 19.56 5.90
CA LEU A 112 5.43 18.66 4.80
C LEU A 112 4.25 17.80 4.32
N GLY A 113 3.27 17.50 5.18
CA GLY A 113 2.04 16.82 4.81
C GLY A 113 1.07 17.68 4.01
N ASN A 114 1.21 19.00 4.05
CA ASN A 114 0.46 19.93 3.19
C ASN A 114 1.21 20.12 1.88
N LYS A 115 0.61 19.71 0.75
CA LYS A 115 1.26 19.74 -0.57
C LYS A 115 1.67 21.15 -1.03
N VAL A 116 0.89 22.16 -0.68
CA VAL A 116 1.20 23.56 -1.02
C VAL A 116 2.43 24.03 -0.23
N SER A 117 2.42 23.84 1.09
CA SER A 117 3.54 24.23 1.94
C SER A 117 4.83 23.46 1.62
N ALA A 118 4.72 22.15 1.35
CA ALA A 118 5.85 21.34 0.93
C ALA A 118 6.44 21.83 -0.41
N ARG A 119 5.58 22.21 -1.37
CA ARG A 119 6.00 22.80 -2.65
C ARG A 119 6.67 24.17 -2.45
N GLU A 120 6.15 25.02 -1.56
CA GLU A 120 6.79 26.30 -1.21
C GLU A 120 8.18 26.10 -0.63
N ILE A 121 8.38 25.11 0.24
CA ILE A 121 9.70 24.72 0.74
C ILE A 121 10.59 24.29 -0.42
N ALA A 122 10.10 23.41 -1.30
CA ALA A 122 10.85 22.94 -2.45
C ALA A 122 11.31 24.09 -3.36
N VAL A 123 10.45 25.08 -3.62
CA VAL A 123 10.80 26.30 -4.36
C VAL A 123 11.90 27.08 -3.63
N ARG A 124 11.76 27.33 -2.33
CA ARG A 124 12.74 28.09 -1.54
C ARG A 124 14.13 27.49 -1.58
N VAL A 125 14.23 26.18 -1.53
CA VAL A 125 15.52 25.48 -1.53
C VAL A 125 16.02 25.15 -2.94
N GLY A 126 15.32 25.54 -3.99
CA GLY A 126 15.68 25.26 -5.38
C GLY A 126 15.59 23.79 -5.77
N ALA A 127 14.69 23.02 -5.14
CA ALA A 127 14.44 21.65 -5.52
C ALA A 127 13.80 21.56 -6.93
N PRO A 128 14.02 20.45 -7.68
CA PRO A 128 13.46 20.31 -9.02
C PRO A 128 11.93 20.22 -8.95
N LEU A 129 11.28 21.06 -9.74
CA LEU A 129 9.81 21.10 -9.85
C LEU A 129 9.41 21.27 -11.31
N VAL A 130 8.36 20.56 -11.72
CA VAL A 130 7.67 20.94 -12.96
C VAL A 130 6.96 22.27 -12.79
N ALA A 131 6.76 22.99 -13.90
CA ALA A 131 5.97 24.20 -13.90
C ALA A 131 4.61 23.93 -13.22
N GLY A 132 4.19 24.83 -12.36
CA GLY A 132 2.92 24.74 -11.64
C GLY A 132 2.46 26.13 -11.20
N SER A 133 1.17 26.25 -10.88
CA SER A 133 0.60 27.51 -10.41
C SER A 133 1.23 27.96 -9.09
N ASN A 134 1.30 29.26 -8.90
CA ASN A 134 1.71 29.88 -7.63
C ASN A 134 0.52 29.89 -6.66
N GLY A 135 0.28 28.73 -6.00
CA GLY A 135 -0.89 28.52 -5.15
C GLY A 135 -2.06 27.88 -5.85
N THR A 136 -3.23 28.02 -5.25
CA THR A 136 -4.49 27.49 -5.80
C THR A 136 -4.97 28.31 -6.98
N VAL A 137 -5.67 27.65 -7.93
CA VAL A 137 -6.37 28.28 -9.04
C VAL A 137 -7.87 28.34 -8.70
N GLU A 138 -8.51 29.46 -9.01
CA GLU A 138 -9.90 29.70 -8.69
C GLU A 138 -10.83 29.48 -9.89
N THR A 139 -10.28 29.52 -11.12
CA THR A 139 -11.05 29.47 -12.36
C THR A 139 -10.42 28.58 -13.42
N ALA A 140 -11.25 28.01 -14.30
CA ALA A 140 -10.79 27.30 -15.49
C ALA A 140 -9.97 28.19 -16.45
N ALA A 141 -10.21 29.52 -16.46
CA ALA A 141 -9.46 30.48 -17.25
C ALA A 141 -7.99 30.57 -16.80
N GLU A 142 -7.70 30.50 -15.51
CA GLU A 142 -6.34 30.45 -14.97
C GLU A 142 -5.63 29.16 -15.38
N VAL A 143 -6.34 28.02 -15.35
CA VAL A 143 -5.81 26.74 -15.85
C VAL A 143 -5.50 26.81 -17.34
N ARG A 144 -6.36 27.46 -18.15
CA ARG A 144 -6.14 27.65 -19.59
C ARG A 144 -4.91 28.51 -19.84
N ALA A 145 -4.79 29.65 -19.16
CA ALA A 145 -3.62 30.52 -19.27
C ALA A 145 -2.31 29.78 -18.91
N PHE A 146 -2.34 28.96 -17.87
CA PHE A 146 -1.21 28.13 -17.49
C PHE A 146 -0.86 27.10 -18.58
N ALA A 147 -1.87 26.43 -19.15
CA ALA A 147 -1.66 25.43 -20.21
C ALA A 147 -1.13 26.06 -21.51
N GLU A 148 -1.57 27.27 -21.84
CA GLU A 148 -1.08 28.04 -23.01
C GLU A 148 0.39 28.47 -22.83
N GLU A 149 0.81 28.82 -21.59
CA GLU A 149 2.19 29.23 -21.28
C GLU A 149 3.15 28.04 -21.21
N HIS A 150 2.74 26.95 -20.54
CA HIS A 150 3.63 25.84 -20.18
C HIS A 150 3.44 24.59 -21.04
N GLY A 151 2.43 24.56 -21.92
CA GLY A 151 2.09 23.43 -22.78
C GLY A 151 1.22 22.38 -22.09
N LEU A 152 0.61 21.52 -22.91
CA LEU A 152 -0.16 20.34 -22.50
C LEU A 152 0.72 19.09 -22.52
N PRO A 153 0.37 18.03 -21.77
CA PRO A 153 -0.77 17.95 -20.85
C PRO A 153 -0.51 18.64 -19.50
N VAL A 154 -1.61 19.06 -18.85
CA VAL A 154 -1.58 19.61 -17.48
C VAL A 154 -2.42 18.76 -16.55
N ALA A 155 -2.05 18.75 -15.25
CA ALA A 155 -2.83 18.11 -14.19
C ALA A 155 -3.45 19.15 -13.29
N ILE A 156 -4.77 19.09 -13.11
CA ILE A 156 -5.51 19.84 -12.11
C ILE A 156 -5.62 18.93 -10.88
N LYS A 157 -5.16 19.40 -9.72
CA LYS A 157 -5.06 18.59 -8.50
C LYS A 157 -5.71 19.28 -7.32
N ALA A 158 -6.40 18.52 -6.46
CA ALA A 158 -6.85 19.01 -5.18
C ALA A 158 -5.66 19.49 -4.34
N ALA A 159 -5.78 20.67 -3.71
CA ALA A 159 -4.75 21.23 -2.84
C ALA A 159 -4.61 20.42 -1.53
N PHE A 160 -5.69 19.74 -1.11
CA PHE A 160 -5.76 18.92 0.09
C PHE A 160 -6.14 17.48 -0.28
N GLY A 161 -5.44 16.51 0.29
CA GLY A 161 -5.69 15.09 0.05
C GLY A 161 -4.58 14.37 -0.73
N GLY A 162 -4.74 13.06 -0.93
CA GLY A 162 -3.75 12.18 -1.53
C GLY A 162 -4.38 11.04 -2.33
N GLY A 163 -3.53 10.16 -2.89
CA GLY A 163 -4.00 8.95 -3.58
C GLY A 163 -4.65 9.19 -4.96
N GLY A 164 -4.39 10.35 -5.60
CA GLY A 164 -4.94 10.64 -6.94
C GLY A 164 -6.42 11.05 -6.97
N ARG A 165 -7.11 11.13 -5.84
CA ARG A 165 -8.49 11.63 -5.77
C ARG A 165 -8.51 13.14 -6.00
N GLY A 166 -9.44 13.63 -6.82
CA GLY A 166 -9.52 15.05 -7.20
C GLY A 166 -8.39 15.48 -8.15
N MET A 167 -7.86 14.56 -8.95
CA MET A 167 -6.90 14.84 -10.01
C MET A 167 -7.52 14.60 -11.38
N LYS A 168 -7.39 15.58 -12.29
CA LYS A 168 -7.79 15.49 -13.71
C LYS A 168 -6.59 15.83 -14.59
N VAL A 169 -6.32 14.97 -15.55
CA VAL A 169 -5.30 15.23 -16.58
C VAL A 169 -5.99 15.76 -17.82
N VAL A 170 -5.53 16.90 -18.31
CA VAL A 170 -6.09 17.60 -19.46
C VAL A 170 -5.10 17.55 -20.61
N TRP A 171 -5.53 16.96 -21.72
CA TRP A 171 -4.71 16.76 -22.91
C TRP A 171 -5.02 17.79 -24.01
N GLU A 172 -6.19 18.42 -23.96
CA GLU A 172 -6.68 19.38 -24.96
C GLU A 172 -7.26 20.61 -24.27
N LEU A 173 -7.04 21.80 -24.83
CA LEU A 173 -7.48 23.07 -24.23
C LEU A 173 -9.01 23.15 -24.03
N ASP A 174 -9.77 22.53 -24.93
CA ASP A 174 -11.25 22.57 -24.87
C ASP A 174 -11.83 21.72 -23.73
N ALA A 175 -11.05 20.77 -23.19
CA ALA A 175 -11.46 19.94 -22.06
C ALA A 175 -11.20 20.59 -20.68
N ILE A 176 -10.58 21.77 -20.62
CA ILE A 176 -10.14 22.40 -19.35
C ILE A 176 -11.31 22.74 -18.45
N GLU A 177 -12.37 23.37 -18.97
CA GLU A 177 -13.50 23.85 -18.17
C GLU A 177 -14.22 22.69 -17.47
N GLU A 178 -14.58 21.64 -18.22
CA GLU A 178 -15.21 20.44 -17.66
C GLU A 178 -14.31 19.72 -16.65
N SER A 179 -13.02 19.62 -16.96
CA SER A 179 -12.04 18.95 -16.09
C SER A 179 -11.81 19.72 -14.80
N PHE A 180 -11.76 21.05 -14.84
CA PHE A 180 -11.63 21.89 -13.64
C PHE A 180 -12.85 21.73 -12.73
N ASP A 181 -14.07 21.90 -13.28
CA ASP A 181 -15.31 21.74 -12.54
C ASP A 181 -15.43 20.33 -11.92
N SER A 182 -15.03 19.31 -12.66
CA SER A 182 -15.02 17.93 -12.17
C SER A 182 -14.03 17.76 -11.02
N ALA A 183 -12.80 18.30 -11.14
CA ALA A 183 -11.79 18.24 -10.08
C ALA A 183 -12.26 18.94 -8.80
N VAL A 184 -12.88 20.11 -8.92
CA VAL A 184 -13.44 20.87 -7.79
C VAL A 184 -14.56 20.06 -7.10
N ARG A 185 -15.53 19.52 -7.87
CA ARG A 185 -16.62 18.72 -7.31
C ARG A 185 -16.11 17.49 -6.58
N GLU A 186 -15.16 16.76 -7.17
CA GLU A 186 -14.55 15.58 -6.54
C GLU A 186 -13.78 15.95 -5.27
N SER A 187 -13.07 17.09 -5.28
CA SER A 187 -12.33 17.59 -4.11
C SER A 187 -13.27 17.92 -2.96
N VAL A 188 -14.38 18.61 -3.25
CA VAL A 188 -15.41 18.92 -2.23
C VAL A 188 -16.02 17.64 -1.69
N ALA A 189 -16.37 16.68 -2.55
CA ALA A 189 -16.98 15.42 -2.13
C ALA A 189 -16.03 14.55 -1.27
N ALA A 190 -14.73 14.53 -1.60
CA ALA A 190 -13.75 13.68 -0.92
C ALA A 190 -13.15 14.33 0.33
N PHE A 191 -12.96 15.67 0.33
CA PHE A 191 -12.15 16.37 1.33
C PHE A 191 -12.89 17.54 1.99
N GLY A 192 -14.14 17.83 1.58
CA GLY A 192 -14.93 18.96 2.07
C GLY A 192 -14.46 20.34 1.58
N ARG A 193 -13.45 20.39 0.70
CA ARG A 193 -12.81 21.60 0.18
C ARG A 193 -12.52 21.46 -1.31
N GLY A 194 -12.74 22.55 -2.07
CA GLY A 194 -12.65 22.54 -3.54
C GLY A 194 -11.40 23.20 -4.13
N GLU A 195 -10.46 23.66 -3.29
CA GLU A 195 -9.25 24.35 -3.78
C GLU A 195 -8.38 23.39 -4.59
N CYS A 196 -8.05 23.80 -5.81
CA CYS A 196 -7.20 23.07 -6.75
C CYS A 196 -5.99 23.89 -7.13
N TYR A 197 -4.93 23.24 -7.57
CA TYR A 197 -3.79 23.85 -8.27
C TYR A 197 -3.55 23.14 -9.60
N VAL A 198 -2.83 23.78 -10.51
CA VAL A 198 -2.47 23.21 -11.81
C VAL A 198 -0.97 23.06 -11.92
N GLU A 199 -0.52 21.97 -12.53
CA GLU A 199 0.88 21.76 -12.87
C GLU A 199 1.02 21.01 -14.20
N ARG A 200 2.22 21.10 -14.81
CA ARG A 200 2.55 20.32 -16.00
C ARG A 200 2.49 18.82 -15.66
N PHE A 201 1.76 18.04 -16.45
CA PHE A 201 1.67 16.60 -16.27
C PHE A 201 2.88 15.93 -16.93
N LEU A 202 3.53 15.01 -16.18
CA LEU A 202 4.63 14.21 -16.69
C LEU A 202 4.09 12.94 -17.35
N HIS A 203 4.51 12.71 -18.61
CA HIS A 203 4.11 11.51 -19.35
C HIS A 203 4.95 10.31 -18.90
N LYS A 204 4.29 9.18 -18.60
CA LYS A 204 4.93 7.90 -18.23
C LYS A 204 6.07 8.06 -17.19
N PRO A 205 5.87 8.78 -16.07
CA PRO A 205 6.97 9.05 -15.16
C PRO A 205 7.32 7.80 -14.35
N ARG A 206 8.60 7.63 -14.07
CA ARG A 206 9.07 6.75 -13.00
C ARG A 206 8.87 7.44 -11.65
N HIS A 207 8.62 6.63 -10.61
CA HIS A 207 8.54 7.07 -9.23
C HIS A 207 9.84 6.73 -8.53
N VAL A 208 10.67 7.74 -8.31
CA VAL A 208 11.97 7.62 -7.63
C VAL A 208 11.91 8.34 -6.30
N GLU A 209 12.52 7.78 -5.26
CA GLU A 209 12.47 8.37 -3.93
C GLU A 209 13.81 8.28 -3.21
N ALA A 210 14.02 9.21 -2.26
CA ALA A 210 15.22 9.30 -1.42
C ALA A 210 14.86 8.98 0.04
N GLN A 211 15.48 7.95 0.63
CA GLN A 211 15.35 7.63 2.04
C GLN A 211 16.18 8.61 2.88
N ILE A 212 15.53 9.35 3.75
CA ILE A 212 16.15 10.31 4.66
C ILE A 212 16.30 9.72 6.06
N LEU A 213 17.42 10.02 6.70
CA LEU A 213 17.58 10.04 8.15
C LEU A 213 18.07 11.43 8.59
N ALA A 214 17.44 11.99 9.62
CA ALA A 214 17.79 13.27 10.20
C ALA A 214 17.81 13.19 11.73
N ASP A 215 18.80 13.81 12.37
CA ASP A 215 18.89 13.88 13.83
C ASP A 215 18.44 15.24 14.40
N GLY A 216 18.34 15.32 15.73
CA GLY A 216 17.96 16.54 16.42
C GLY A 216 19.01 17.68 16.36
N ASN A 217 20.20 17.42 15.78
CA ASN A 217 21.28 18.40 15.63
C ASN A 217 21.28 19.06 14.23
N GLY A 218 20.30 18.75 13.37
CA GLY A 218 20.18 19.28 12.02
C GLY A 218 21.04 18.56 10.98
N ASN A 219 21.65 17.42 11.33
CA ASN A 219 22.32 16.58 10.36
C ASN A 219 21.27 15.79 9.56
N VAL A 220 21.43 15.76 8.24
CA VAL A 220 20.54 15.04 7.32
C VAL A 220 21.38 14.26 6.33
N ILE A 221 21.12 12.95 6.22
CA ILE A 221 21.73 12.07 5.22
C ILE A 221 20.65 11.44 4.33
N VAL A 222 21.04 11.11 3.10
CA VAL A 222 20.27 10.22 2.22
C VAL A 222 20.87 8.82 2.34
N VAL A 223 20.10 7.88 2.85
CA VAL A 223 20.54 6.49 3.06
C VAL A 223 20.59 5.71 1.74
N GLY A 224 19.78 6.10 0.77
CA GLY A 224 19.74 5.52 -0.56
C GLY A 224 18.51 5.97 -1.34
N THR A 225 18.46 5.57 -2.61
CA THR A 225 17.30 5.80 -3.48
C THR A 225 16.54 4.50 -3.70
N ARG A 226 15.26 4.62 -4.00
CA ARG A 226 14.40 3.51 -4.43
C ARG A 226 13.66 3.91 -5.71
N ASP A 227 13.36 2.92 -6.54
CA ASP A 227 12.39 3.04 -7.63
C ASP A 227 11.12 2.27 -7.26
N CYS A 228 9.99 2.96 -7.30
CA CYS A 228 8.68 2.47 -6.93
C CYS A 228 7.68 2.59 -8.09
N SER A 229 8.16 2.53 -9.31
CA SER A 229 7.35 2.76 -10.52
C SER A 229 6.34 1.66 -10.78
N LEU A 230 6.61 0.42 -10.32
CA LEU A 230 5.67 -0.68 -10.50
C LEU A 230 4.58 -0.62 -9.43
N GLN A 231 3.52 0.06 -9.76
CA GLN A 231 2.39 0.32 -8.88
C GLN A 231 1.07 0.20 -9.63
N ARG A 232 -0.01 0.04 -8.90
CA ARG A 232 -1.38 0.02 -9.42
C ARG A 232 -2.23 1.02 -8.64
N ARG A 233 -2.89 1.93 -9.36
CA ARG A 233 -3.73 2.99 -8.75
C ARG A 233 -3.01 3.71 -7.60
N ASN A 234 -1.74 4.09 -7.82
CA ASN A 234 -0.85 4.70 -6.84
C ASN A 234 -0.50 3.82 -5.61
N GLN A 235 -0.78 2.51 -5.67
CA GLN A 235 -0.32 1.54 -4.67
C GLN A 235 0.87 0.77 -5.21
N LYS A 236 2.01 0.91 -4.57
CA LYS A 236 3.27 0.25 -4.91
C LYS A 236 3.12 -1.26 -4.75
N LEU A 237 3.66 -2.05 -5.69
CA LEU A 237 3.62 -3.52 -5.69
C LEU A 237 5.01 -4.14 -5.70
N VAL A 238 5.95 -3.53 -6.44
CA VAL A 238 7.36 -3.93 -6.47
C VAL A 238 8.23 -2.69 -6.40
N GLU A 239 9.20 -2.72 -5.53
CA GLU A 239 10.18 -1.66 -5.34
C GLU A 239 11.60 -2.21 -5.48
N GLU A 240 12.54 -1.38 -5.94
CA GLU A 240 13.95 -1.75 -6.04
C GLU A 240 14.89 -0.66 -5.51
N ALA A 241 16.01 -1.07 -4.92
CA ALA A 241 17.06 -0.20 -4.40
C ALA A 241 18.46 -0.71 -4.79
N PRO A 242 19.39 0.22 -5.14
CA PRO A 242 19.14 1.63 -5.44
C PRO A 242 18.27 1.81 -6.69
N ALA A 243 17.64 2.97 -6.87
CA ALA A 243 16.90 3.28 -8.09
C ALA A 243 17.82 3.08 -9.33
N PRO A 244 17.46 2.19 -10.27
CA PRO A 244 18.34 1.85 -11.38
C PRO A 244 18.33 2.95 -12.45
N PHE A 245 19.40 2.99 -13.26
CA PHE A 245 19.51 3.82 -14.46
C PHE A 245 19.33 5.34 -14.22
N LEU A 246 19.69 5.83 -13.03
CA LEU A 246 19.86 7.26 -12.78
C LEU A 246 21.21 7.72 -13.34
N THR A 247 21.23 8.89 -13.99
CA THR A 247 22.48 9.58 -14.31
C THR A 247 23.13 10.15 -13.05
N ALA A 248 24.42 10.46 -13.10
CA ALA A 248 25.10 11.10 -11.98
C ALA A 248 24.43 12.42 -11.57
N ASP A 249 24.06 13.25 -12.55
CA ASP A 249 23.40 14.54 -12.32
C ASP A 249 22.02 14.37 -11.65
N GLN A 250 21.24 13.36 -12.08
CA GLN A 250 19.95 13.03 -11.48
C GLN A 250 20.11 12.57 -10.04
N HIS A 251 21.09 11.70 -9.79
CA HIS A 251 21.42 11.23 -8.46
C HIS A 251 21.79 12.41 -7.52
N ASP A 252 22.72 13.27 -7.95
CA ASP A 252 23.18 14.39 -7.16
C ASP A 252 22.06 15.42 -6.90
N LEU A 253 21.20 15.64 -7.88
CA LEU A 253 20.04 16.53 -7.75
C LEU A 253 19.03 16.00 -6.70
N ILE A 254 18.71 14.69 -6.74
CA ILE A 254 17.83 14.02 -5.77
C ILE A 254 18.43 14.13 -4.37
N TYR A 255 19.71 13.77 -4.20
CA TYR A 255 20.37 13.80 -2.88
C TYR A 255 20.45 15.19 -2.29
N THR A 256 20.81 16.17 -3.11
CA THR A 256 20.97 17.56 -2.66
C THR A 256 19.63 18.18 -2.29
N SER A 257 18.63 18.04 -3.15
CA SER A 257 17.31 18.62 -2.91
C SER A 257 16.58 17.95 -1.75
N ALA A 258 16.65 16.62 -1.62
CA ALA A 258 16.03 15.90 -0.50
C ALA A 258 16.58 16.37 0.85
N LYS A 259 17.90 16.49 0.98
CA LYS A 259 18.54 17.03 2.20
C LYS A 259 18.16 18.49 2.47
N ALA A 260 18.07 19.31 1.43
CA ALA A 260 17.71 20.72 1.57
C ALA A 260 16.27 20.90 2.05
N ILE A 261 15.30 20.14 1.48
CA ILE A 261 13.89 20.15 1.90
C ILE A 261 13.78 19.76 3.38
N CYS A 262 14.41 18.66 3.78
CA CYS A 262 14.31 18.15 5.14
C CYS A 262 14.98 19.10 6.16
N ARG A 263 16.11 19.73 5.82
CA ARG A 263 16.74 20.74 6.68
C ARG A 263 15.87 21.97 6.86
N GLU A 264 15.31 22.49 5.78
CA GLU A 264 14.42 23.67 5.81
C GLU A 264 13.16 23.41 6.67
N ALA A 265 12.66 22.18 6.66
CA ALA A 265 11.50 21.76 7.46
C ALA A 265 11.86 21.38 8.91
N GLY A 266 13.12 21.44 9.33
CA GLY A 266 13.55 20.98 10.66
C GLY A 266 13.21 19.52 10.92
N TYR A 267 13.35 18.67 9.90
CA TYR A 267 12.95 17.26 9.96
C TYR A 267 13.84 16.45 10.91
N VAL A 268 13.24 15.52 11.66
CA VAL A 268 13.94 14.58 12.55
C VAL A 268 13.32 13.18 12.38
N GLY A 269 14.16 12.15 12.38
CA GLY A 269 13.74 10.76 12.20
C GLY A 269 13.93 10.23 10.77
N ALA A 270 13.26 9.14 10.46
CA ALA A 270 13.23 8.55 9.13
C ALA A 270 12.08 9.15 8.31
N GLY A 271 12.36 9.50 7.06
CA GLY A 271 11.37 10.02 6.12
C GLY A 271 11.79 9.73 4.68
N THR A 272 10.91 10.04 3.75
CA THR A 272 11.16 9.80 2.33
C THR A 272 10.74 11.01 1.52
N VAL A 273 11.62 11.47 0.63
CA VAL A 273 11.32 12.50 -0.36
C VAL A 273 11.08 11.84 -1.71
N GLU A 274 9.91 12.01 -2.26
CA GLU A 274 9.45 11.38 -3.49
C GLU A 274 9.57 12.32 -4.69
N TYR A 275 9.96 11.75 -5.84
CA TYR A 275 10.15 12.42 -7.10
C TYR A 275 9.52 11.65 -8.26
N LEU A 276 9.07 12.39 -9.27
CA LEU A 276 8.74 11.84 -10.58
C LEU A 276 9.88 12.11 -11.55
N LEU A 277 10.34 11.06 -12.24
CA LEU A 277 11.37 11.13 -13.29
C LEU A 277 10.71 10.83 -14.63
N ALA A 278 10.60 11.84 -15.49
CA ALA A 278 10.00 11.71 -16.82
C ALA A 278 10.94 11.08 -17.86
N ASP A 279 10.39 10.65 -18.98
CA ASP A 279 11.14 10.05 -20.10
C ASP A 279 12.18 10.99 -20.71
N ASP A 280 11.96 12.31 -20.66
CA ASP A 280 12.90 13.33 -21.10
C ASP A 280 14.06 13.57 -20.12
N GLY A 281 14.08 12.82 -19.00
CA GLY A 281 15.07 12.91 -17.95
C GLY A 281 14.82 14.02 -16.93
N SER A 282 13.75 14.81 -17.07
CA SER A 282 13.36 15.83 -16.09
C SER A 282 12.88 15.19 -14.79
N ILE A 283 13.23 15.82 -13.66
CA ILE A 283 12.84 15.38 -12.31
C ILE A 283 11.92 16.43 -11.71
N SER A 284 10.88 15.99 -11.03
CA SER A 284 10.00 16.85 -10.23
C SER A 284 9.82 16.29 -8.83
N PHE A 285 10.03 17.11 -7.82
CA PHE A 285 9.61 16.81 -6.46
C PHE A 285 8.09 16.56 -6.43
N LEU A 286 7.69 15.51 -5.72
CA LEU A 286 6.29 15.12 -5.58
C LEU A 286 5.76 15.44 -4.18
N GLU A 287 6.31 14.80 -3.15
CA GLU A 287 5.90 14.97 -1.75
C GLU A 287 6.97 14.45 -0.78
N VAL A 288 6.74 14.70 0.52
CA VAL A 288 7.53 14.10 1.61
C VAL A 288 6.61 13.21 2.43
N ASN A 289 6.97 11.94 2.55
CA ASN A 289 6.33 11.05 3.51
C ASN A 289 7.03 11.17 4.86
N THR A 290 6.32 11.71 5.85
CA THR A 290 6.88 12.08 7.17
C THR A 290 6.89 10.89 8.14
N ARG A 291 7.27 9.72 7.63
CA ARG A 291 7.26 8.42 8.34
C ARG A 291 8.22 7.42 7.69
N LEU A 292 8.39 6.28 8.33
CA LEU A 292 9.00 5.12 7.71
C LEU A 292 8.11 4.60 6.56
N GLN A 293 8.71 4.17 5.46
CA GLN A 293 8.00 3.59 4.32
C GLN A 293 7.86 2.07 4.45
N VAL A 294 6.88 1.48 3.74
CA VAL A 294 6.71 0.01 3.65
C VAL A 294 7.99 -0.62 3.13
N GLU A 295 8.55 -0.06 2.06
CA GLU A 295 9.70 -0.51 1.29
C GLU A 295 11.08 -0.16 1.91
N HIS A 296 11.11 0.26 3.18
CA HIS A 296 12.37 0.55 3.88
C HIS A 296 13.38 -0.62 3.90
N PRO A 297 12.94 -1.90 3.93
CA PRO A 297 13.86 -3.04 4.00
C PRO A 297 14.87 -3.10 2.86
N ILE A 298 14.51 -2.73 1.62
CA ILE A 298 15.47 -2.77 0.50
C ILE A 298 16.59 -1.73 0.64
N THR A 299 16.30 -0.61 1.31
CA THR A 299 17.34 0.37 1.67
C THR A 299 18.23 -0.17 2.79
N GLU A 300 17.68 -0.85 3.78
CA GLU A 300 18.45 -1.52 4.83
C GLU A 300 19.42 -2.53 4.24
N GLU A 301 18.93 -3.40 3.34
CA GLU A 301 19.74 -4.44 2.69
C GLU A 301 20.89 -3.87 1.84
N THR A 302 20.68 -2.71 1.21
CA THR A 302 21.70 -2.10 0.35
C THR A 302 22.64 -1.13 1.09
N SER A 303 22.21 -0.56 2.20
CA SER A 303 23.03 0.37 3.00
C SER A 303 23.73 -0.28 4.20
N GLY A 304 23.14 -1.37 4.73
CA GLY A 304 23.58 -1.99 5.98
C GLY A 304 23.14 -1.21 7.23
N ILE A 305 22.20 -0.27 7.10
CA ILE A 305 21.66 0.52 8.21
C ILE A 305 20.26 0.02 8.55
N ASP A 306 20.03 -0.42 9.78
CA ASP A 306 18.69 -0.72 10.28
C ASP A 306 17.95 0.59 10.58
N LEU A 307 16.91 0.89 9.78
CA LEU A 307 16.18 2.15 9.87
C LEU A 307 15.29 2.25 11.10
N VAL A 308 14.78 1.12 11.60
CA VAL A 308 13.97 1.10 12.83
C VAL A 308 14.86 1.33 14.05
N LEU A 309 16.03 0.67 14.12
CA LEU A 309 17.02 0.95 15.18
C LEU A 309 17.48 2.40 15.13
N ALA A 310 17.72 2.95 13.92
CA ALA A 310 18.09 4.36 13.76
C ALA A 310 16.96 5.30 14.26
N GLN A 311 15.69 5.00 13.99
CA GLN A 311 14.56 5.79 14.53
C GLN A 311 14.54 5.77 16.06
N LEU A 312 14.74 4.59 16.68
CA LEU A 312 14.77 4.44 18.14
C LEU A 312 15.93 5.25 18.75
N ALA A 313 17.12 5.14 18.18
CA ALA A 313 18.31 5.87 18.64
C ALA A 313 18.15 7.40 18.50
N ILE A 314 17.67 7.89 17.36
CA ILE A 314 17.40 9.31 17.13
C ILE A 314 16.36 9.84 18.12
N ALA A 315 15.27 9.09 18.35
CA ALA A 315 14.24 9.46 19.32
C ALA A 315 14.74 9.44 20.78
N ALA A 316 15.77 8.64 21.07
CA ALA A 316 16.48 8.64 22.36
C ALA A 316 17.46 9.82 22.52
N GLY A 317 17.61 10.65 21.50
CA GLY A 317 18.53 11.80 21.49
C GLY A 317 19.95 11.48 21.02
N GLU A 318 20.16 10.30 20.43
CA GLU A 318 21.40 9.92 19.79
C GLU A 318 21.52 10.56 18.39
N GLY A 319 22.73 10.63 17.86
CA GLY A 319 22.98 11.13 16.50
C GLY A 319 22.66 10.10 15.42
N LEU A 320 22.94 10.49 14.16
CA LEU A 320 22.84 9.59 13.01
C LEU A 320 23.80 8.39 13.15
N PRO A 321 23.43 7.20 12.65
CA PRO A 321 24.27 6.01 12.70
C PRO A 321 25.58 6.15 11.90
N VAL A 322 25.58 7.04 10.91
CA VAL A 322 26.73 7.39 10.06
C VAL A 322 26.77 8.89 9.80
N SER A 323 27.97 9.45 9.59
CA SER A 323 28.16 10.88 9.39
C SER A 323 28.05 11.35 7.93
N LYS A 324 27.93 10.42 6.98
CA LYS A 324 27.84 10.68 5.54
C LYS A 324 26.84 9.75 4.89
N ASP A 325 26.35 10.15 3.73
CA ASP A 325 25.51 9.31 2.87
C ASP A 325 26.25 7.98 2.60
N PRO A 326 25.65 6.82 2.92
CA PRO A 326 26.29 5.53 2.67
C PRO A 326 26.33 5.22 1.16
N VAL A 327 27.33 4.47 0.74
CA VAL A 327 27.40 3.97 -0.63
C VAL A 327 26.64 2.64 -0.71
N PRO A 328 25.62 2.53 -1.56
CA PRO A 328 24.84 1.30 -1.70
C PRO A 328 25.71 0.09 -2.11
N ARG A 329 25.43 -1.07 -1.54
CA ARG A 329 26.11 -2.34 -1.86
C ARG A 329 25.12 -3.34 -2.41
N GLY A 330 25.34 -3.80 -3.64
CA GLY A 330 24.45 -4.74 -4.30
C GLY A 330 23.16 -4.07 -4.81
N HIS A 331 22.12 -4.87 -4.92
CA HIS A 331 20.80 -4.46 -5.38
C HIS A 331 19.74 -5.31 -4.69
N SER A 332 18.64 -4.69 -4.29
CA SER A 332 17.56 -5.37 -3.57
C SER A 332 16.20 -5.04 -4.19
N PHE A 333 15.32 -6.04 -4.24
CA PHE A 333 13.90 -5.90 -4.60
C PHE A 333 13.03 -6.20 -3.40
N GLU A 334 11.93 -5.47 -3.25
CA GLU A 334 10.82 -5.83 -2.40
C GLU A 334 9.61 -6.17 -3.26
N PHE A 335 8.92 -7.25 -2.92
CA PHE A 335 7.65 -7.65 -3.49
C PHE A 335 6.61 -7.62 -2.37
N ARG A 336 5.61 -6.76 -2.51
CA ARG A 336 4.49 -6.73 -1.56
C ARG A 336 3.58 -7.92 -1.81
N ILE A 337 3.41 -8.76 -0.84
CA ILE A 337 2.54 -9.94 -0.92
C ILE A 337 1.18 -9.56 -0.34
N ASN A 338 0.28 -9.13 -1.20
CA ASN A 338 -1.06 -8.70 -0.83
C ASN A 338 -2.09 -9.83 -1.04
N ALA A 339 -3.09 -9.88 -0.16
CA ALA A 339 -4.29 -10.70 -0.33
C ALA A 339 -5.23 -10.05 -1.37
N GLU A 340 -4.85 -10.10 -2.64
CA GLU A 340 -5.54 -9.51 -3.78
C GLU A 340 -5.50 -10.46 -4.97
N ASP A 341 -6.58 -10.53 -5.75
CA ASP A 341 -6.70 -11.40 -6.92
C ASP A 341 -6.40 -10.64 -8.23
N PRO A 342 -5.22 -10.83 -8.86
CA PRO A 342 -4.88 -10.18 -10.12
C PRO A 342 -5.87 -10.50 -11.24
N GLY A 343 -6.38 -11.74 -11.29
CA GLY A 343 -7.34 -12.17 -12.30
C GLY A 343 -8.72 -11.53 -12.17
N ARG A 344 -9.01 -10.93 -11.01
CA ARG A 344 -10.22 -10.13 -10.75
C ARG A 344 -9.92 -8.64 -10.58
N GLY A 345 -8.90 -8.14 -11.29
CA GLY A 345 -8.51 -6.74 -11.23
C GLY A 345 -7.95 -6.31 -9.87
N PHE A 346 -7.20 -7.20 -9.20
CA PHE A 346 -6.61 -6.99 -7.87
C PHE A 346 -7.66 -6.68 -6.79
N LEU A 347 -8.83 -7.28 -6.87
CA LEU A 347 -9.81 -7.16 -5.80
C LEU A 347 -9.28 -7.78 -4.51
N PRO A 348 -9.52 -7.13 -3.36
CA PRO A 348 -9.18 -7.68 -2.05
C PRO A 348 -9.81 -9.06 -1.83
N SER A 349 -9.03 -9.96 -1.24
CA SER A 349 -9.37 -11.37 -1.04
C SER A 349 -9.21 -11.76 0.43
N PRO A 350 -10.08 -11.28 1.33
CA PRO A 350 -10.06 -11.70 2.74
C PRO A 350 -10.38 -13.19 2.86
N GLY A 351 -9.82 -13.84 3.88
CA GLY A 351 -10.00 -15.28 4.08
C GLY A 351 -9.01 -15.85 5.08
N THR A 352 -8.91 -17.17 5.16
CA THR A 352 -7.94 -17.87 6.02
C THR A 352 -6.76 -18.36 5.20
N VAL A 353 -5.55 -18.03 5.63
CA VAL A 353 -4.31 -18.55 5.05
C VAL A 353 -4.09 -19.97 5.57
N THR A 354 -4.29 -20.97 4.74
CA THR A 354 -4.12 -22.38 5.13
C THR A 354 -2.66 -22.83 5.08
N THR A 355 -1.91 -22.33 4.09
CA THR A 355 -0.48 -22.58 3.92
C THR A 355 0.25 -21.25 3.76
N PHE A 356 1.36 -21.09 4.49
CA PHE A 356 2.29 -19.96 4.38
C PHE A 356 3.72 -20.48 4.46
N THR A 357 4.30 -20.83 3.31
CA THR A 357 5.66 -21.35 3.18
C THR A 357 6.56 -20.31 2.54
N VAL A 358 7.49 -19.76 3.31
CA VAL A 358 8.39 -18.70 2.84
C VAL A 358 9.63 -19.27 2.15
N PRO A 359 10.15 -18.62 1.10
CA PRO A 359 11.43 -18.97 0.50
C PRO A 359 12.58 -18.68 1.46
N THR A 360 13.68 -19.40 1.30
CA THR A 360 14.87 -19.28 2.13
C THR A 360 16.15 -19.19 1.31
N GLY A 361 17.29 -19.06 1.99
CA GLY A 361 18.61 -19.04 1.37
C GLY A 361 19.24 -17.64 1.29
N PRO A 362 20.47 -17.54 0.76
CA PRO A 362 21.25 -16.31 0.78
C PRO A 362 20.54 -15.14 0.10
N GLY A 363 20.46 -13.98 0.79
CA GLY A 363 19.84 -12.75 0.30
C GLY A 363 18.32 -12.84 0.15
N ILE A 364 17.66 -13.70 0.94
CA ILE A 364 16.23 -13.76 1.09
C ILE A 364 15.87 -13.32 2.50
N ARG A 365 14.99 -12.32 2.61
CA ARG A 365 14.36 -11.85 3.83
C ARG A 365 12.85 -11.80 3.61
N VAL A 366 12.08 -12.22 4.60
CA VAL A 366 10.62 -12.09 4.60
C VAL A 366 10.18 -11.39 5.86
N ASP A 367 9.57 -10.21 5.71
CA ASP A 367 8.92 -9.49 6.79
C ASP A 367 7.42 -9.79 6.71
N SER A 368 6.86 -10.47 7.71
CA SER A 368 5.48 -10.97 7.69
C SER A 368 4.73 -10.62 8.96
N GLY A 369 3.44 -10.33 8.80
CA GLY A 369 2.48 -10.17 9.89
C GLY A 369 1.59 -11.39 10.11
N ILE A 370 1.75 -12.45 9.30
CA ILE A 370 0.90 -13.64 9.29
C ILE A 370 1.70 -14.95 9.32
N ARG A 371 0.99 -16.03 9.61
CA ARG A 371 1.43 -17.43 9.54
C ARG A 371 0.30 -18.32 9.05
N SER A 372 0.59 -19.58 8.77
CA SER A 372 -0.46 -20.57 8.44
C SER A 372 -1.48 -20.66 9.57
N GLY A 373 -2.76 -20.64 9.21
CA GLY A 373 -3.90 -20.64 10.12
C GLY A 373 -4.49 -19.26 10.41
N ASP A 374 -3.78 -18.17 10.12
CA ASP A 374 -4.25 -16.81 10.41
C ASP A 374 -5.36 -16.38 9.44
N ALA A 375 -6.28 -15.58 9.96
CA ALA A 375 -7.37 -14.97 9.18
C ALA A 375 -7.00 -13.56 8.72
N VAL A 376 -7.28 -13.25 7.46
CA VAL A 376 -7.11 -11.92 6.86
C VAL A 376 -8.46 -11.21 6.88
N ALA A 377 -8.57 -10.20 7.73
CA ALA A 377 -9.79 -9.47 7.96
C ALA A 377 -10.01 -8.37 6.90
N PRO A 378 -11.24 -8.18 6.39
CA PRO A 378 -11.52 -7.19 5.34
C PRO A 378 -11.45 -5.74 5.80
N GLN A 379 -11.44 -5.48 7.10
CA GLN A 379 -11.44 -4.14 7.69
C GLN A 379 -10.09 -3.42 7.60
N PHE A 380 -9.01 -4.15 7.34
CA PHE A 380 -7.65 -3.64 7.35
C PHE A 380 -6.97 -3.81 6.00
N ASP A 381 -5.70 -3.46 5.92
CA ASP A 381 -4.89 -3.54 4.71
C ASP A 381 -4.71 -4.98 4.21
N SER A 382 -4.55 -5.15 2.90
CA SER A 382 -4.34 -6.45 2.24
C SER A 382 -2.93 -7.00 2.39
N LEU A 383 -1.95 -6.22 2.90
CA LEU A 383 -0.55 -6.61 2.98
C LEU A 383 -0.34 -7.74 3.99
N LEU A 384 0.08 -8.90 3.51
CA LEU A 384 0.39 -10.09 4.32
C LEU A 384 1.85 -10.15 4.73
N ALA A 385 2.73 -9.90 3.77
CA ALA A 385 4.17 -9.98 3.92
C ALA A 385 4.89 -9.16 2.85
N LYS A 386 6.19 -8.94 3.06
CA LYS A 386 7.13 -8.40 2.08
C LYS A 386 8.19 -9.46 1.83
N LEU A 387 8.41 -9.80 0.56
CA LEU A 387 9.54 -10.61 0.13
C LEU A 387 10.67 -9.69 -0.32
N ILE A 388 11.77 -9.67 0.39
CA ILE A 388 12.95 -8.87 0.08
C ILE A 388 14.05 -9.78 -0.47
N VAL A 389 14.58 -9.42 -1.63
CA VAL A 389 15.54 -10.25 -2.35
C VAL A 389 16.77 -9.44 -2.77
N THR A 390 17.92 -9.75 -2.17
CA THR A 390 19.18 -9.02 -2.36
C THR A 390 20.20 -9.82 -3.17
N GLY A 391 20.84 -9.18 -4.12
CA GLY A 391 21.94 -9.71 -4.93
C GLY A 391 23.14 -8.76 -4.98
N ALA A 392 24.28 -9.25 -5.45
CA ALA A 392 25.47 -8.41 -5.62
C ALA A 392 25.32 -7.34 -6.72
N ASP A 393 24.34 -7.52 -7.60
CA ASP A 393 23.94 -6.61 -8.67
C ASP A 393 22.47 -6.89 -9.06
N ARG A 394 21.86 -5.99 -9.83
CA ARG A 394 20.46 -6.10 -10.28
C ARG A 394 20.18 -7.43 -11.00
N PRO A 395 20.97 -7.88 -12.00
CA PRO A 395 20.75 -9.18 -12.65
C PRO A 395 20.80 -10.38 -11.70
N LYS A 396 21.69 -10.36 -10.69
CA LYS A 396 21.75 -11.45 -9.68
C LYS A 396 20.55 -11.40 -8.73
N ALA A 397 20.13 -10.21 -8.31
CA ALA A 397 18.92 -10.04 -7.49
C ALA A 397 17.67 -10.53 -8.24
N LEU A 398 17.52 -10.20 -9.55
CA LEU A 398 16.42 -10.70 -10.39
C LEU A 398 16.40 -12.23 -10.51
N ARG A 399 17.56 -12.87 -10.76
CA ARG A 399 17.61 -14.35 -10.82
C ARG A 399 17.21 -14.98 -9.49
N ARG A 400 17.61 -14.36 -8.39
CA ARG A 400 17.25 -14.81 -7.05
C ARG A 400 15.76 -14.57 -6.76
N ALA A 401 15.20 -13.45 -7.23
CA ALA A 401 13.78 -13.14 -7.11
C ALA A 401 12.89 -14.18 -7.81
N ARG A 402 13.25 -14.58 -9.04
CA ARG A 402 12.55 -15.65 -9.76
C ARG A 402 12.48 -16.94 -8.96
N ARG A 403 13.60 -17.38 -8.40
CA ARG A 403 13.65 -18.56 -7.53
C ARG A 403 12.79 -18.39 -6.27
N ALA A 404 12.95 -17.27 -5.58
CA ALA A 404 12.24 -17.02 -4.34
C ALA A 404 10.72 -16.94 -4.54
N LEU A 405 10.27 -16.26 -5.60
CA LEU A 405 8.85 -16.19 -5.96
C LEU A 405 8.27 -17.56 -6.36
N ALA A 406 9.08 -18.42 -7.01
CA ALA A 406 8.65 -19.78 -7.35
C ALA A 406 8.50 -20.68 -6.11
N GLU A 407 9.38 -20.50 -5.10
CA GLU A 407 9.36 -21.24 -3.83
C GLU A 407 8.33 -20.72 -2.82
N PHE A 408 7.84 -19.47 -2.97
CA PHE A 408 6.87 -18.89 -2.04
C PHE A 408 5.50 -19.51 -2.28
N GLU A 409 4.92 -20.14 -1.26
CA GLU A 409 3.63 -20.82 -1.35
C GLU A 409 2.66 -20.22 -0.31
N ILE A 410 1.53 -19.74 -0.80
CA ILE A 410 0.42 -19.24 0.02
C ILE A 410 -0.86 -19.86 -0.52
N GLU A 411 -1.61 -20.54 0.36
CA GLU A 411 -2.90 -21.14 0.03
C GLU A 411 -3.98 -20.66 0.99
N GLY A 412 -5.23 -20.85 0.59
CA GLY A 412 -6.41 -20.48 1.38
C GLY A 412 -7.08 -19.20 0.90
N LEU A 413 -6.34 -18.33 0.20
CA LEU A 413 -6.87 -17.13 -0.44
C LEU A 413 -6.01 -16.72 -1.65
N PRO A 414 -6.57 -15.99 -2.63
CA PRO A 414 -5.81 -15.38 -3.71
C PRO A 414 -4.83 -14.33 -3.22
N THR A 415 -3.65 -14.29 -3.87
CA THR A 415 -2.63 -13.27 -3.62
C THR A 415 -2.05 -12.73 -4.92
N VAL A 416 -1.28 -11.64 -4.84
CA VAL A 416 -0.58 -11.06 -6.00
C VAL A 416 0.64 -11.86 -6.47
N LEU A 417 0.98 -13.00 -5.86
CA LEU A 417 2.14 -13.83 -6.25
C LEU A 417 2.16 -14.20 -7.75
N PRO A 418 1.04 -14.58 -8.40
CA PRO A 418 1.04 -14.84 -9.85
C PRO A 418 1.49 -13.64 -10.68
N PHE A 419 1.06 -12.43 -10.31
CA PHE A 419 1.50 -11.19 -10.95
C PHE A 419 3.00 -10.98 -10.79
N HIS A 420 3.55 -11.13 -9.58
CA HIS A 420 4.98 -10.98 -9.34
C HIS A 420 5.81 -11.98 -10.15
N ARG A 421 5.36 -13.23 -10.25
CA ARG A 421 6.01 -14.26 -11.07
C ARG A 421 6.03 -13.89 -12.55
N ALA A 422 4.94 -13.33 -13.06
CA ALA A 422 4.87 -12.89 -14.46
C ALA A 422 5.78 -11.69 -14.73
N VAL A 423 5.73 -10.66 -13.86
CA VAL A 423 6.40 -9.38 -14.13
C VAL A 423 7.92 -9.47 -14.08
N VAL A 424 8.50 -10.33 -13.21
CA VAL A 424 9.97 -10.46 -13.09
C VAL A 424 10.65 -11.05 -14.33
N ASP A 425 9.88 -11.63 -15.25
CA ASP A 425 10.35 -12.20 -16.51
C ASP A 425 10.18 -11.26 -17.69
N LEU A 426 9.40 -10.17 -17.54
CA LEU A 426 9.14 -9.25 -18.64
C LEU A 426 10.37 -8.40 -18.97
N PRO A 427 10.77 -8.30 -20.26
CA PRO A 427 11.91 -7.47 -20.66
C PRO A 427 11.76 -5.99 -20.27
N VAL A 428 10.54 -5.48 -20.21
CA VAL A 428 10.25 -4.09 -19.81
C VAL A 428 10.64 -3.81 -18.37
N PHE A 429 10.53 -4.82 -17.48
CA PHE A 429 10.97 -4.74 -16.08
C PHE A 429 12.40 -5.24 -15.90
N ALA A 430 12.75 -6.40 -16.45
CA ALA A 430 14.01 -7.10 -16.21
C ALA A 430 15.16 -6.65 -17.12
N GLY A 431 14.91 -5.74 -18.06
CA GLY A 431 15.90 -5.29 -19.05
C GLY A 431 17.18 -4.75 -18.42
N PRO A 432 18.34 -4.91 -19.12
CA PRO A 432 19.65 -4.52 -18.58
C PRO A 432 19.96 -3.02 -18.73
N ASP A 433 19.30 -2.31 -19.67
CA ASP A 433 19.72 -0.97 -20.10
C ASP A 433 18.78 0.14 -19.62
N ARG A 434 17.52 -0.20 -19.33
CA ARG A 434 16.52 0.73 -18.83
C ARG A 434 15.41 0.01 -18.07
N LEU A 435 14.75 0.73 -17.17
CA LEU A 435 13.47 0.34 -16.61
C LEU A 435 12.37 0.94 -17.50
N GLY A 436 11.57 0.10 -18.13
CA GLY A 436 10.49 0.54 -19.03
C GLY A 436 9.12 0.63 -18.36
N VAL A 437 9.02 0.25 -17.08
CA VAL A 437 7.80 0.42 -16.29
C VAL A 437 7.71 1.84 -15.73
N TYR A 438 6.48 2.35 -15.58
CA TYR A 438 6.15 3.67 -15.06
C TYR A 438 4.87 3.61 -14.23
N THR A 439 4.52 4.69 -13.56
CA THR A 439 3.49 4.71 -12.51
C THR A 439 2.10 4.18 -12.92
N SER A 440 1.72 4.29 -14.19
CA SER A 440 0.44 3.78 -14.73
C SER A 440 0.61 2.61 -15.71
N TRP A 441 1.79 1.96 -15.71
CA TRP A 441 2.11 0.91 -16.68
C TRP A 441 1.16 -0.30 -16.59
N ILE A 442 0.75 -0.68 -15.38
CA ILE A 442 -0.17 -1.82 -15.17
C ILE A 442 -1.52 -1.55 -15.83
N GLU A 443 -2.06 -0.34 -15.64
CA GLU A 443 -3.37 0.04 -16.17
C GLU A 443 -3.37 0.27 -17.69
N THR A 444 -2.24 0.64 -18.27
CA THR A 444 -2.15 1.03 -19.68
C THR A 444 -1.62 -0.07 -20.58
N GLU A 445 -0.47 -0.66 -20.24
CA GLU A 445 0.24 -1.62 -21.11
C GLU A 445 0.09 -3.08 -20.65
N PHE A 446 0.02 -3.32 -19.34
CA PHE A 446 -0.10 -4.68 -18.81
C PHE A 446 -1.55 -5.17 -18.76
N ALA A 447 -2.54 -4.30 -18.82
CA ALA A 447 -3.96 -4.66 -18.70
C ALA A 447 -4.40 -5.69 -19.77
N GLU A 448 -3.90 -5.57 -21.01
CA GLU A 448 -4.19 -6.54 -22.08
C GLU A 448 -3.58 -7.92 -21.79
N GLN A 449 -2.33 -7.96 -21.33
CA GLN A 449 -1.67 -9.21 -20.93
C GLN A 449 -2.37 -9.84 -19.73
N LEU A 450 -2.77 -9.03 -18.75
CA LEU A 450 -3.52 -9.48 -17.58
C LEU A 450 -4.82 -10.21 -17.97
N ALA A 451 -5.51 -9.74 -19.01
CA ALA A 451 -6.75 -10.34 -19.48
C ALA A 451 -6.56 -11.67 -20.23
N HIS A 452 -5.37 -11.94 -20.77
CA HIS A 452 -5.12 -13.09 -21.66
C HIS A 452 -4.15 -14.14 -21.08
N ASP A 453 -3.44 -13.85 -19.99
CA ASP A 453 -2.51 -14.79 -19.38
C ASP A 453 -3.24 -15.78 -18.46
N PRO A 454 -3.24 -17.10 -18.79
CA PRO A 454 -3.91 -18.10 -17.96
C PRO A 454 -3.36 -18.22 -16.53
N SER A 455 -2.09 -17.83 -16.32
CA SER A 455 -1.46 -17.84 -14.99
C SER A 455 -2.00 -16.74 -14.07
N LEU A 456 -2.62 -15.71 -14.67
CA LEU A 456 -3.24 -14.56 -14.03
C LEU A 456 -4.78 -14.65 -14.06
N ALA A 457 -5.34 -15.77 -14.54
CA ALA A 457 -6.78 -15.98 -14.51
C ALA A 457 -7.33 -15.95 -13.08
N PRO A 458 -8.62 -15.57 -12.89
CA PRO A 458 -9.23 -15.56 -11.58
C PRO A 458 -8.99 -16.87 -10.83
N ALA A 459 -8.61 -16.78 -9.55
CA ALA A 459 -8.40 -17.97 -8.74
C ALA A 459 -9.68 -18.83 -8.75
N ALA A 460 -9.51 -20.11 -9.07
CA ALA A 460 -10.65 -21.05 -9.00
C ALA A 460 -11.18 -21.11 -7.57
N PRO A 461 -12.49 -21.36 -7.36
CA PRO A 461 -13.03 -21.58 -6.03
C PRO A 461 -12.20 -22.63 -5.29
N LEU A 462 -11.87 -22.34 -4.04
CA LEU A 462 -11.04 -23.23 -3.22
C LEU A 462 -11.75 -24.56 -3.05
N VAL A 463 -11.24 -25.58 -3.75
CA VAL A 463 -11.62 -26.97 -3.50
C VAL A 463 -10.60 -27.53 -2.51
N SER A 464 -11.07 -27.96 -1.34
CA SER A 464 -10.20 -28.61 -0.36
C SER A 464 -9.43 -29.75 -1.03
N ARG A 465 -8.10 -29.71 -0.98
CA ARG A 465 -7.21 -30.69 -1.58
C ARG A 465 -6.42 -31.41 -0.51
N ARG A 466 -6.33 -32.72 -0.62
CA ARG A 466 -5.43 -33.51 0.19
C ARG A 466 -4.19 -33.87 -0.62
N THR A 467 -3.03 -33.52 -0.10
CA THR A 467 -1.76 -33.86 -0.74
C THR A 467 -1.35 -35.27 -0.36
N VAL A 468 -1.12 -36.10 -1.37
CA VAL A 468 -0.62 -37.48 -1.22
C VAL A 468 0.74 -37.54 -1.89
N THR A 469 1.75 -38.03 -1.15
CA THR A 469 3.06 -38.30 -1.76
C THR A 469 3.01 -39.63 -2.48
N ILE A 470 3.26 -39.63 -3.78
CA ILE A 470 3.42 -40.84 -4.60
C ILE A 470 4.86 -40.99 -5.05
N GLU A 471 5.26 -42.20 -5.34
CA GLU A 471 6.52 -42.51 -6.00
C GLU A 471 6.22 -43.07 -7.40
N LEU A 472 6.80 -42.41 -8.42
CA LEU A 472 6.69 -42.83 -9.80
C LEU A 472 8.11 -42.94 -10.37
N ASP A 473 8.47 -44.14 -10.82
CA ASP A 473 9.83 -44.43 -11.37
C ASP A 473 10.98 -43.99 -10.45
N GLY A 474 10.84 -44.20 -9.13
CA GLY A 474 11.83 -43.82 -8.12
C GLY A 474 11.89 -42.33 -7.81
N ARG A 475 10.96 -41.51 -8.33
CA ARG A 475 10.82 -40.08 -8.02
C ARG A 475 9.61 -39.86 -7.11
N ARG A 476 9.86 -39.22 -5.98
CA ARG A 476 8.78 -38.75 -5.09
C ARG A 476 8.13 -37.50 -5.65
N MET A 477 6.81 -37.54 -5.78
CA MET A 477 5.98 -36.43 -6.26
C MET A 477 4.84 -36.20 -5.28
N ALA A 478 4.53 -34.93 -5.01
CA ALA A 478 3.33 -34.54 -4.27
C ALA A 478 2.16 -34.40 -5.25
N LEU A 479 1.10 -35.18 -5.05
CA LEU A 479 -0.11 -35.13 -5.84
C LEU A 479 -1.24 -34.54 -5.01
N GLY A 480 -1.69 -33.33 -5.37
CA GLY A 480 -2.86 -32.68 -4.76
C GLY A 480 -4.14 -33.21 -5.37
N LEU A 481 -4.90 -33.98 -4.60
CA LEU A 481 -6.20 -34.52 -5.02
C LEU A 481 -7.32 -33.74 -4.33
N PRO A 482 -8.36 -33.31 -5.06
CA PRO A 482 -9.57 -32.76 -4.44
C PRO A 482 -10.17 -33.76 -3.44
N GLU A 483 -10.57 -33.31 -2.24
CA GLU A 483 -11.09 -34.19 -1.20
C GLU A 483 -12.32 -34.98 -1.63
N ASN A 484 -13.15 -34.41 -2.49
CA ASN A 484 -14.32 -35.09 -3.08
C ASN A 484 -13.91 -36.30 -3.94
N LEU A 485 -12.74 -36.32 -4.58
CA LEU A 485 -12.22 -37.49 -5.30
C LEU A 485 -11.75 -38.60 -4.34
N LEU A 486 -11.13 -38.21 -3.23
CA LEU A 486 -10.66 -39.18 -2.22
C LEU A 486 -11.81 -39.78 -1.43
N GLY A 487 -12.88 -39.03 -1.15
CA GLY A 487 -14.11 -39.53 -0.52
C GLY A 487 -14.81 -40.61 -1.36
N GLY A 488 -14.77 -40.47 -2.67
CA GLY A 488 -15.30 -41.47 -3.61
C GLY A 488 -14.47 -42.76 -3.74
N LEU A 489 -13.16 -42.68 -3.46
CA LEU A 489 -12.25 -43.84 -3.53
C LEU A 489 -12.22 -44.68 -2.23
N VAL A 490 -12.62 -44.12 -1.09
CA VAL A 490 -12.59 -44.79 0.20
C VAL A 490 -13.93 -45.41 0.60
N GLN A 491 -15.03 -44.93 0.02
CA GLN A 491 -16.36 -45.50 0.21
C GLN A 491 -16.83 -46.24 -1.06
N GLY A 492 -16.55 -47.50 -1.11
CA GLY A 492 -17.23 -48.41 -2.07
C GLY A 492 -18.73 -48.43 -1.81
N GLY A 493 -19.51 -47.72 -2.59
CA GLY A 493 -20.95 -47.84 -2.67
C GLY A 493 -21.76 -46.87 -1.82
N ALA A 494 -22.06 -45.76 -2.34
CA ALA A 494 -23.31 -44.99 -2.40
C ALA A 494 -22.94 -43.57 -2.92
N ALA A 495 -23.49 -43.18 -4.05
CA ALA A 495 -23.36 -41.81 -4.57
C ALA A 495 -23.95 -40.87 -3.51
N ALA A 496 -23.08 -40.18 -2.78
CA ALA A 496 -23.49 -39.02 -2.00
C ALA A 496 -23.99 -37.99 -3.02
N VAL A 497 -25.27 -37.71 -2.98
CA VAL A 497 -25.88 -36.57 -3.68
C VAL A 497 -25.14 -35.34 -3.18
N ALA A 498 -24.36 -34.71 -4.05
CA ALA A 498 -23.79 -33.40 -3.76
C ALA A 498 -24.95 -32.49 -3.31
N PRO A 499 -24.81 -31.71 -2.23
CA PRO A 499 -25.83 -30.74 -1.89
C PRO A 499 -26.04 -29.87 -3.12
N SER A 500 -27.25 -29.88 -3.67
CA SER A 500 -27.63 -28.99 -4.76
C SER A 500 -27.52 -27.57 -4.20
N ILE A 501 -26.54 -26.81 -4.68
CA ILE A 501 -26.53 -25.36 -4.46
C ILE A 501 -27.84 -24.86 -5.05
N PRO A 502 -28.73 -24.23 -4.28
CA PRO A 502 -29.97 -23.66 -4.81
C PRO A 502 -29.57 -22.75 -5.98
N LYS A 503 -30.25 -22.90 -7.13
CA LYS A 503 -30.05 -21.96 -8.23
C LYS A 503 -30.30 -20.55 -7.66
N PRO A 504 -29.38 -19.59 -7.85
CA PRO A 504 -29.61 -18.23 -7.40
C PRO A 504 -30.93 -17.74 -7.98
N ASP A 505 -31.74 -17.07 -7.14
CA ASP A 505 -32.93 -16.38 -7.62
C ASP A 505 -32.49 -15.31 -8.62
N PRO A 506 -33.06 -15.28 -9.85
CA PRO A 506 -32.71 -14.26 -10.84
C PRO A 506 -32.99 -12.81 -10.37
N ALA A 507 -33.81 -12.61 -9.37
CA ALA A 507 -34.09 -11.30 -8.79
C ALA A 507 -33.00 -10.81 -7.82
N GLU A 508 -32.24 -11.73 -7.22
CA GLU A 508 -31.28 -11.39 -6.20
C GLU A 508 -30.04 -10.65 -6.75
N LEU A 509 -29.83 -9.41 -6.30
CA LEU A 509 -28.56 -8.70 -6.49
C LEU A 509 -27.56 -9.17 -5.44
N ARG A 510 -26.45 -9.74 -5.87
CA ARG A 510 -25.44 -10.30 -4.97
C ARG A 510 -24.16 -9.49 -4.98
N SER A 511 -23.53 -9.38 -3.81
CA SER A 511 -22.23 -8.74 -3.68
C SER A 511 -21.18 -9.49 -4.49
N THR A 512 -20.34 -8.73 -5.21
CA THR A 512 -19.21 -9.26 -5.99
C THR A 512 -17.96 -9.49 -5.16
N MET A 513 -17.93 -8.92 -3.93
CA MET A 513 -16.78 -9.00 -3.01
C MET A 513 -17.25 -8.91 -1.56
N SER A 514 -16.40 -9.33 -0.62
CA SER A 514 -16.59 -9.04 0.81
C SER A 514 -16.14 -7.62 1.11
N GLY A 515 -16.86 -6.89 1.93
CA GLY A 515 -16.53 -5.50 2.29
C GLY A 515 -17.56 -4.85 3.19
N THR A 516 -17.44 -3.55 3.38
CA THR A 516 -18.39 -2.71 4.14
C THR A 516 -19.17 -1.84 3.15
N VAL A 517 -20.47 -1.70 3.35
CA VAL A 517 -21.32 -0.81 2.55
C VAL A 517 -20.97 0.63 2.85
N VAL A 518 -20.48 1.36 1.83
CA VAL A 518 -20.13 2.78 1.93
C VAL A 518 -21.32 3.67 1.62
N LYS A 519 -21.98 3.38 0.51
CA LYS A 519 -23.17 4.14 0.09
C LYS A 519 -23.97 3.38 -0.97
N TRP A 520 -25.27 3.64 -1.00
CA TRP A 520 -26.14 3.35 -2.14
C TRP A 520 -26.11 4.52 -3.12
N LEU A 521 -26.07 4.22 -4.43
CA LEU A 521 -26.07 5.21 -5.51
C LEU A 521 -27.49 5.47 -6.04
N VAL A 522 -28.41 4.59 -5.71
CA VAL A 522 -29.83 4.61 -6.13
C VAL A 522 -30.72 4.37 -4.93
N GLU A 523 -31.95 4.88 -5.00
CA GLU A 523 -32.97 4.68 -3.95
C GLU A 523 -33.85 3.46 -4.23
N PRO A 524 -34.44 2.82 -3.21
CA PRO A 524 -35.44 1.79 -3.40
C PRO A 524 -36.61 2.27 -4.28
N GLY A 525 -37.05 1.45 -5.22
CA GLY A 525 -38.08 1.80 -6.19
C GLY A 525 -37.56 2.48 -7.47
N ALA A 526 -36.26 2.75 -7.59
CA ALA A 526 -35.68 3.29 -8.81
C ALA A 526 -35.65 2.22 -9.93
N THR A 527 -35.92 2.64 -11.16
CA THR A 527 -35.66 1.82 -12.33
C THR A 527 -34.19 1.85 -12.66
N VAL A 528 -33.58 0.69 -12.81
CA VAL A 528 -32.14 0.52 -13.07
C VAL A 528 -31.91 -0.23 -14.38
N THR A 529 -30.76 0.04 -15.02
CA THR A 529 -30.35 -0.66 -16.24
C THR A 529 -29.21 -1.64 -15.95
N GLU A 530 -29.15 -2.74 -16.71
CA GLU A 530 -28.05 -3.70 -16.61
C GLU A 530 -26.69 -3.00 -16.75
N GLY A 531 -25.77 -3.27 -15.82
CA GLY A 531 -24.46 -2.62 -15.76
C GLY A 531 -24.40 -1.30 -14.97
N GLU A 532 -25.55 -0.73 -14.56
CA GLU A 532 -25.61 0.48 -13.76
C GLU A 532 -25.09 0.24 -12.35
N ALA A 533 -24.21 1.12 -11.85
CA ALA A 533 -23.67 1.02 -10.51
C ALA A 533 -24.71 1.37 -9.45
N LEU A 534 -25.00 0.45 -8.52
CA LEU A 534 -26.06 0.59 -7.52
C LEU A 534 -25.54 0.80 -6.10
N LEU A 535 -24.45 0.16 -5.74
CA LEU A 535 -23.91 0.09 -4.39
C LEU A 535 -22.39 0.26 -4.44
N VAL A 536 -21.83 1.01 -3.50
CA VAL A 536 -20.37 1.11 -3.29
C VAL A 536 -20.02 0.32 -2.04
N LEU A 537 -19.12 -0.64 -2.21
CA LEU A 537 -18.49 -1.41 -1.13
C LEU A 537 -17.05 -0.96 -0.97
N GLU A 538 -16.57 -0.91 0.27
CA GLU A 538 -15.17 -0.74 0.61
C GLU A 538 -14.62 -2.02 1.24
N ALA A 539 -13.49 -2.49 0.76
CA ALA A 539 -12.70 -3.50 1.42
C ALA A 539 -11.22 -3.13 1.32
N MET A 540 -10.49 -3.24 2.43
CA MET A 540 -9.05 -3.01 2.47
C MET A 540 -8.65 -1.66 1.82
N LYS A 541 -9.41 -0.58 2.11
CA LYS A 541 -9.23 0.78 1.56
C LYS A 541 -9.49 0.92 0.05
N MET A 542 -10.05 -0.11 -0.59
CA MET A 542 -10.46 -0.07 -1.99
C MET A 542 -11.97 0.00 -2.09
N GLU A 543 -12.47 1.01 -2.80
CA GLU A 543 -13.88 1.11 -3.15
C GLU A 543 -14.15 0.35 -4.47
N SER A 544 -15.23 -0.40 -4.50
CA SER A 544 -15.72 -1.10 -5.69
C SER A 544 -17.23 -0.98 -5.79
N THR A 545 -17.75 -0.91 -7.01
CA THR A 545 -19.18 -0.81 -7.26
C THR A 545 -19.79 -2.18 -7.52
N VAL A 546 -20.97 -2.42 -6.96
CA VAL A 546 -21.83 -3.52 -7.36
C VAL A 546 -22.82 -2.97 -8.38
N ALA A 547 -22.76 -3.52 -9.60
CA ALA A 547 -23.62 -3.10 -10.70
C ALA A 547 -24.87 -3.98 -10.78
N ALA A 548 -25.95 -3.44 -11.35
CA ALA A 548 -27.15 -4.20 -11.69
C ALA A 548 -26.81 -5.33 -12.64
N HIS A 549 -27.18 -6.56 -12.27
CA HIS A 549 -26.97 -7.74 -13.11
C HIS A 549 -28.06 -7.92 -14.18
N ARG A 550 -29.14 -7.13 -14.10
CA ARG A 550 -30.27 -7.05 -15.04
C ARG A 550 -30.93 -5.68 -14.96
N SER A 551 -31.67 -5.30 -15.98
CA SER A 551 -32.57 -4.14 -15.93
C SER A 551 -33.85 -4.49 -15.19
N GLY A 552 -34.43 -3.52 -14.45
CA GLY A 552 -35.65 -3.71 -13.67
C GLY A 552 -35.84 -2.62 -12.61
N THR A 553 -36.68 -2.90 -11.63
CA THR A 553 -36.93 -2.00 -10.48
C THR A 553 -36.23 -2.55 -9.24
N LEU A 554 -35.44 -1.72 -8.56
CA LEU A 554 -34.75 -2.09 -7.32
C LEU A 554 -35.75 -2.16 -6.17
N VAL A 555 -36.05 -3.37 -5.68
CA VAL A 555 -37.01 -3.62 -4.59
C VAL A 555 -36.26 -4.07 -3.35
N GLY A 556 -36.22 -3.23 -2.37
CA GLY A 556 -35.66 -3.58 -1.06
C GLY A 556 -34.14 -3.57 -1.01
N LEU A 557 -33.61 -2.79 -0.06
CA LEU A 557 -32.21 -2.83 0.32
C LEU A 557 -32.08 -3.75 1.53
N LEU A 558 -31.36 -4.84 1.41
CA LEU A 558 -31.19 -5.84 2.46
C LEU A 558 -30.03 -5.53 3.39
N VAL A 559 -29.20 -4.52 3.02
CA VAL A 559 -28.04 -4.08 3.78
C VAL A 559 -28.02 -2.57 3.89
N ALA A 560 -27.62 -2.05 5.05
CA ALA A 560 -27.50 -0.63 5.34
C ALA A 560 -26.05 -0.13 5.17
N VAL A 561 -25.88 1.19 5.05
CA VAL A 561 -24.55 1.82 5.09
C VAL A 561 -23.88 1.50 6.43
N GLY A 562 -22.64 1.01 6.36
CA GLY A 562 -21.86 0.53 7.50
C GLY A 562 -21.95 -0.99 7.74
N ASP A 563 -22.87 -1.71 7.09
CA ASP A 563 -22.96 -3.16 7.22
C ASP A 563 -21.82 -3.86 6.52
N ALA A 564 -21.31 -4.93 7.14
CA ALA A 564 -20.34 -5.84 6.53
C ALA A 564 -21.07 -6.88 5.69
N VAL A 565 -20.65 -7.06 4.45
CA VAL A 565 -21.17 -8.05 3.52
C VAL A 565 -20.08 -9.04 3.11
N THR A 566 -20.46 -10.29 2.89
CA THR A 566 -19.57 -11.31 2.31
C THR A 566 -19.78 -11.43 0.80
N VAL A 567 -18.79 -11.93 0.09
CA VAL A 567 -18.94 -12.25 -1.34
C VAL A 567 -20.15 -13.17 -1.55
N HIS A 568 -20.96 -12.88 -2.56
CA HIS A 568 -22.23 -13.56 -2.89
C HIS A 568 -23.39 -13.36 -1.89
N ALA A 569 -23.22 -12.54 -0.83
CA ALA A 569 -24.34 -12.13 0.00
C ALA A 569 -25.40 -11.40 -0.85
N VAL A 570 -26.68 -11.66 -0.60
CA VAL A 570 -27.77 -10.91 -1.24
C VAL A 570 -27.83 -9.53 -0.60
N VAL A 571 -27.70 -8.48 -1.42
CA VAL A 571 -27.67 -7.07 -0.96
C VAL A 571 -28.96 -6.32 -1.30
N ALA A 572 -29.64 -6.74 -2.35
CA ALA A 572 -30.93 -6.18 -2.78
C ALA A 572 -31.63 -7.17 -3.73
N GLU A 573 -32.80 -6.79 -4.21
CA GLU A 573 -33.56 -7.52 -5.24
C GLU A 573 -33.91 -6.56 -6.39
N ILE A 574 -33.87 -7.09 -7.65
CA ILE A 574 -34.27 -6.36 -8.85
C ILE A 574 -35.41 -7.16 -9.50
N GLU A 575 -36.61 -6.58 -9.51
CA GLU A 575 -37.82 -7.14 -10.15
C GLU A 575 -38.02 -6.53 -11.54
N ASP A 576 -38.81 -7.24 -12.39
CA ASP A 576 -39.12 -6.80 -13.78
C ASP A 576 -39.94 -5.50 -13.81
#